data_0553d4bee9d139ad0ee37ac0a0742df4
#
_entry.id   0553d4bee9d139ad0ee37ac0a0742df4
#
_cell.length_a   1.000
_cell.length_b   1.000
_cell.length_c   1.000
_cell.angle_alpha   90.00
_cell.angle_beta   90.00
_cell.angle_gamma   90.00
#
_symmetry.space_group_name_H-M   'P 1'
#
loop_
_entity.id
_entity.type
_entity.pdbx_description
1 polymer ?
#
loop_
_entity_poly.entity_id
_entity_poly.type
_entity_poly.pdbx_seq_one_letter_code
_entity_poly.pdbx_strand_id
1 'polypeptide(L)'
;MPIKVIGTGLGRTGTTSLKLALEQLGFGKCYHMKELFNDPSGLPHFLKAEKGEAPEWDSLFTGYLSAVDYPVARYYKQLLTKHPEAKVIHTTREPESWYNSCVNTIFWASKPTAGRILKMMVQLPFSSTLRKRLPILKFNGSLIDKEFGTNLRDKEAVIKKFKDHNEEVLKIVPKEKILVYDVKQGWEPLCKFLGVAVPSIPFPYVNKGEEFRQMVGQIAKGAEA
;
A
#
# COMPACT_ATOMS: atom_id res chain seq x y z
N MET A 1 17.34 -9.53 7.09
CA MET A 1 16.45 -10.17 8.10
C MET A 1 15.13 -10.48 7.43
N PRO A 2 14.46 -11.60 7.76
CA PRO A 2 13.17 -11.92 7.14
C PRO A 2 12.08 -10.95 7.57
N ILE A 3 11.13 -10.69 6.68
CA ILE A 3 9.89 -9.95 6.99
C ILE A 3 9.10 -10.75 8.03
N LYS A 4 8.68 -10.11 9.10
CA LYS A 4 7.89 -10.70 10.20
C LYS A 4 6.39 -10.49 10.04
N VAL A 5 5.99 -9.39 9.38
CA VAL A 5 4.58 -9.02 9.16
C VAL A 5 4.36 -8.59 7.72
N ILE A 6 3.36 -9.19 7.07
CA ILE A 6 2.92 -8.86 5.73
C ILE A 6 1.49 -8.32 5.79
N GLY A 7 1.29 -7.09 5.32
CA GLY A 7 -0.04 -6.51 5.14
C GLY A 7 -0.63 -6.86 3.78
N THR A 8 -1.81 -7.45 3.77
CA THR A 8 -2.52 -7.85 2.55
C THR A 8 -3.72 -6.94 2.22
N GLY A 9 -4.01 -5.97 3.08
CA GLY A 9 -5.05 -4.99 2.82
C GLY A 9 -4.68 -4.03 1.69
N LEU A 10 -5.62 -3.76 0.79
CA LEU A 10 -5.44 -2.81 -0.29
C LEU A 10 -5.31 -1.38 0.24
N GLY A 11 -4.75 -0.49 -0.56
CA GLY A 11 -4.68 0.93 -0.23
C GLY A 11 -6.03 1.50 0.21
N ARG A 12 -6.04 2.45 1.14
CA ARG A 12 -7.22 3.09 1.75
C ARG A 12 -8.00 2.25 2.77
N THR A 13 -7.47 1.10 3.18
CA THR A 13 -8.01 0.30 4.29
C THR A 13 -7.38 0.64 5.65
N GLY A 14 -6.54 1.68 5.74
CA GLY A 14 -5.83 2.08 6.97
C GLY A 14 -4.37 1.63 7.01
N THR A 15 -3.78 1.31 5.88
CA THR A 15 -2.40 0.81 5.76
C THR A 15 -1.34 1.74 6.35
N THR A 16 -1.53 3.07 6.27
CA THR A 16 -0.62 4.05 6.89
C THR A 16 -0.68 3.99 8.42
N SER A 17 -1.89 3.86 9.00
CA SER A 17 -2.06 3.67 10.44
C SER A 17 -1.42 2.36 10.91
N LEU A 18 -1.61 1.28 10.14
CA LEU A 18 -0.97 -0.01 10.42
C LEU A 18 0.56 0.10 10.36
N LYS A 19 1.12 0.79 9.33
CA LYS A 19 2.56 1.03 9.25
C LYS A 19 3.10 1.65 10.53
N LEU A 20 2.51 2.77 10.95
CA LEU A 20 2.95 3.49 12.15
C LEU A 20 2.78 2.65 13.41
N ALA A 21 1.70 1.89 13.52
CA ALA A 21 1.45 1.00 14.64
C ALA A 21 2.51 -0.11 14.73
N LEU A 22 2.87 -0.74 13.61
CA LEU A 22 3.91 -1.77 13.58
C LEU A 22 5.29 -1.22 13.97
N GLU A 23 5.63 -0.03 13.52
CA GLU A 23 6.87 0.65 13.87
C GLU A 23 6.93 0.97 15.37
N GLN A 24 5.83 1.45 15.97
CA GLN A 24 5.72 1.73 17.41
C GLN A 24 5.76 0.45 18.26
N LEU A 25 5.27 -0.68 17.75
CA LEU A 25 5.31 -1.99 18.39
C LEU A 25 6.67 -2.71 18.25
N GLY A 26 7.67 -2.08 17.64
CA GLY A 26 9.00 -2.66 17.49
C GLY A 26 9.14 -3.68 16.36
N PHE A 27 8.19 -3.73 15.42
CA PHE A 27 8.31 -4.51 14.18
C PHE A 27 9.17 -3.82 13.11
N GLY A 28 10.13 -2.99 13.57
CA GLY A 28 11.13 -2.31 12.76
C GLY A 28 10.53 -1.32 11.77
N LYS A 29 11.35 -0.89 10.82
CA LYS A 29 10.89 -0.06 9.71
C LYS A 29 9.89 -0.85 8.87
N CYS A 30 8.76 -0.23 8.50
CA CYS A 30 7.69 -0.86 7.74
C CYS A 30 7.68 -0.33 6.30
N TYR A 31 7.83 -1.22 5.32
CA TYR A 31 7.73 -0.86 3.90
C TYR A 31 6.28 -0.54 3.53
N HIS A 32 6.10 0.54 2.78
CA HIS A 32 4.80 1.07 2.35
C HIS A 32 4.99 1.79 1.01
N MET A 33 3.93 2.09 0.25
CA MET A 33 4.03 2.88 -0.98
C MET A 33 4.83 4.18 -0.80
N LYS A 34 4.73 4.82 0.37
CA LYS A 34 5.52 6.03 0.66
C LYS A 34 7.02 5.79 0.57
N GLU A 35 7.49 4.61 1.02
CA GLU A 35 8.91 4.24 0.95
C GLU A 35 9.37 4.14 -0.52
N LEU A 36 8.52 3.58 -1.40
CA LEU A 36 8.81 3.50 -2.83
C LEU A 36 8.88 4.89 -3.48
N PHE A 37 8.04 5.84 -3.05
CA PHE A 37 8.11 7.23 -3.52
C PHE A 37 9.35 7.98 -3.00
N ASN A 38 9.81 7.64 -1.79
CA ASN A 38 11.00 8.25 -1.19
C ASN A 38 12.28 7.63 -1.76
N ASP A 39 12.29 6.32 -2.02
CA ASP A 39 13.39 5.60 -2.65
C ASP A 39 12.90 4.79 -3.86
N PRO A 40 12.98 5.35 -5.07
CA PRO A 40 12.59 4.68 -6.30
C PRO A 40 13.41 3.46 -6.68
N SER A 41 14.52 3.18 -6.00
CA SER A 41 15.39 2.02 -6.26
C SER A 41 14.66 0.68 -6.08
N GLY A 42 13.57 0.67 -5.31
CA GLY A 42 12.71 -0.49 -5.15
C GLY A 42 11.83 -0.84 -6.35
N LEU A 43 11.60 0.09 -7.28
CA LEU A 43 10.69 -0.12 -8.42
C LEU A 43 11.08 -1.30 -9.33
N PRO A 44 12.37 -1.52 -9.68
CA PRO A 44 12.76 -2.65 -10.53
C PRO A 44 12.33 -4.02 -10.01
N HIS A 45 12.29 -4.24 -8.69
CA HIS A 45 11.84 -5.50 -8.10
C HIS A 45 10.35 -5.78 -8.41
N PHE A 46 9.51 -4.76 -8.29
CA PHE A 46 8.09 -4.88 -8.63
C PHE A 46 7.85 -5.01 -10.14
N LEU A 47 8.68 -4.37 -10.97
CA LEU A 47 8.60 -4.54 -12.43
C LEU A 47 8.99 -5.95 -12.86
N LYS A 48 10.00 -6.58 -12.23
CA LYS A 48 10.34 -8.00 -12.42
C LYS A 48 9.13 -8.89 -12.04
N ALA A 49 8.54 -8.67 -10.86
CA ALA A 49 7.36 -9.42 -10.41
C ALA A 49 6.19 -9.33 -11.40
N GLU A 50 5.93 -8.15 -11.99
CA GLU A 50 4.88 -7.97 -13.00
C GLU A 50 5.14 -8.74 -14.31
N LYS A 51 6.39 -9.00 -14.64
CA LYS A 51 6.77 -9.80 -15.81
C LYS A 51 6.77 -11.31 -15.52
N GLY A 52 6.48 -11.72 -14.27
CA GLY A 52 6.60 -13.11 -13.84
C GLY A 52 8.05 -13.56 -13.59
N GLU A 53 9.00 -12.62 -13.58
CA GLU A 53 10.39 -12.87 -13.22
C GLU A 53 10.54 -12.94 -11.69
N ALA A 54 11.57 -13.62 -11.19
CA ALA A 54 11.85 -13.72 -9.76
C ALA A 54 12.48 -12.41 -9.24
N PRO A 55 11.78 -11.64 -8.37
CA PRO A 55 12.37 -10.46 -7.78
C PRO A 55 13.28 -10.82 -6.62
N GLU A 56 14.24 -9.96 -6.35
CA GLU A 56 15.12 -10.08 -5.18
C GLU A 56 14.47 -9.41 -3.95
N TRP A 57 13.43 -10.05 -3.39
CA TRP A 57 12.69 -9.53 -2.26
C TRP A 57 13.57 -9.22 -1.04
N ASP A 58 14.60 -10.04 -0.76
CA ASP A 58 15.51 -9.82 0.36
C ASP A 58 16.30 -8.51 0.19
N SER A 59 16.68 -8.16 -1.04
CA SER A 59 17.35 -6.90 -1.35
C SER A 59 16.41 -5.70 -1.16
N LEU A 60 15.17 -5.79 -1.70
CA LEU A 60 14.16 -4.75 -1.55
C LEU A 60 13.85 -4.44 -0.09
N PHE A 61 13.71 -5.50 0.72
CA PHE A 61 13.29 -5.35 2.12
C PHE A 61 14.46 -5.30 3.11
N THR A 62 15.68 -5.03 2.63
CA THR A 62 16.83 -4.83 3.54
C THR A 62 16.54 -3.69 4.53
N GLY A 63 16.60 -4.00 5.82
CA GLY A 63 16.31 -3.04 6.91
C GLY A 63 14.82 -2.91 7.26
N TYR A 64 13.93 -3.63 6.59
CA TYR A 64 12.50 -3.68 6.91
C TYR A 64 12.15 -4.99 7.62
N LEU A 65 11.30 -4.94 8.65
CA LEU A 65 10.76 -6.11 9.35
C LEU A 65 9.26 -6.33 9.05
N SER A 66 8.61 -5.35 8.47
CA SER A 66 7.21 -5.43 8.05
C SER A 66 7.02 -4.75 6.70
N ALA A 67 6.01 -5.18 5.95
CA ALA A 67 5.68 -4.61 4.65
C ALA A 67 4.17 -4.61 4.45
N VAL A 68 3.61 -3.46 4.12
CA VAL A 68 2.15 -3.24 4.00
C VAL A 68 1.82 -2.36 2.80
N ASP A 69 0.52 -2.21 2.52
CA ASP A 69 0.01 -1.37 1.44
C ASP A 69 0.30 -1.92 0.04
N TYR A 70 -0.16 -1.21 -0.96
CA TYR A 70 0.12 -1.51 -2.35
C TYR A 70 1.51 -0.95 -2.73
N PRO A 71 2.36 -1.64 -3.52
CA PRO A 71 2.08 -2.89 -4.22
C PRO A 71 2.31 -4.17 -3.42
N VAL A 72 2.80 -4.13 -2.17
CA VAL A 72 3.08 -5.30 -1.33
C VAL A 72 1.87 -6.24 -1.27
N ALA A 73 0.66 -5.68 -1.03
CA ALA A 73 -0.58 -6.44 -0.95
C ALA A 73 -0.91 -7.23 -2.22
N ARG A 74 -0.41 -6.83 -3.39
CA ARG A 74 -0.57 -7.57 -4.65
C ARG A 74 0.33 -8.81 -4.73
N TYR A 75 1.52 -8.71 -4.14
CA TYR A 75 2.53 -9.78 -4.21
C TYR A 75 2.60 -10.64 -2.96
N TYR A 76 1.59 -10.55 -2.08
CA TYR A 76 1.58 -11.26 -0.80
C TYR A 76 1.82 -12.76 -0.91
N LYS A 77 1.34 -13.42 -1.97
CA LYS A 77 1.55 -14.86 -2.20
C LYS A 77 3.04 -15.20 -2.35
N GLN A 78 3.75 -14.42 -3.17
CA GLN A 78 5.20 -14.60 -3.36
C GLN A 78 5.96 -14.29 -2.06
N LEU A 79 5.54 -13.26 -1.34
CA LEU A 79 6.14 -12.88 -0.07
C LEU A 79 5.92 -13.93 1.02
N LEU A 80 4.74 -14.54 1.09
CA LEU A 80 4.46 -15.63 2.02
C LEU A 80 5.25 -16.89 1.69
N THR A 81 5.46 -17.20 0.40
CA THR A 81 6.34 -18.30 -0.01
C THR A 81 7.78 -18.04 0.44
N LYS A 82 8.25 -16.80 0.35
CA LYS A 82 9.60 -16.41 0.76
C LYS A 82 9.77 -16.28 2.27
N HIS A 83 8.72 -15.85 2.97
CA HIS A 83 8.69 -15.62 4.41
C HIS A 83 7.54 -16.40 5.07
N PRO A 84 7.60 -17.74 5.09
CA PRO A 84 6.47 -18.58 5.54
C PRO A 84 6.09 -18.38 7.00
N GLU A 85 7.00 -17.86 7.83
CA GLU A 85 6.74 -17.58 9.25
C GLU A 85 6.16 -16.17 9.50
N ALA A 86 6.00 -15.36 8.45
CA ALA A 86 5.42 -14.01 8.60
C ALA A 86 3.95 -14.10 9.04
N LYS A 87 3.58 -13.28 10.01
CA LYS A 87 2.18 -13.04 10.36
C LYS A 87 1.54 -12.13 9.31
N VAL A 88 0.28 -12.38 9.00
CA VAL A 88 -0.48 -11.60 8.03
C VAL A 88 -1.47 -10.69 8.74
N ILE A 89 -1.50 -9.42 8.36
CA ILE A 89 -2.53 -8.48 8.78
C ILE A 89 -3.29 -8.00 7.56
N HIS A 90 -4.56 -8.42 7.48
CA HIS A 90 -5.46 -8.04 6.41
C HIS A 90 -6.31 -6.85 6.85
N THR A 91 -5.84 -5.63 6.55
CA THR A 91 -6.66 -4.45 6.84
C THR A 91 -7.86 -4.41 5.89
N THR A 92 -9.04 -4.21 6.46
CA THR A 92 -10.29 -4.13 5.72
C THR A 92 -11.07 -2.86 6.07
N ARG A 93 -12.07 -2.57 5.25
CA ARG A 93 -12.96 -1.42 5.40
C ARG A 93 -14.30 -1.77 4.75
N GLU A 94 -15.37 -1.10 5.20
CA GLU A 94 -16.68 -1.19 4.55
C GLU A 94 -16.53 -0.83 3.04
N PRO A 95 -17.03 -1.68 2.11
CA PRO A 95 -16.70 -1.58 0.68
C PRO A 95 -17.09 -0.25 0.02
N GLU A 96 -18.26 0.32 0.38
CA GLU A 96 -18.69 1.62 -0.16
C GLU A 96 -17.81 2.76 0.33
N SER A 97 -17.48 2.76 1.62
CA SER A 97 -16.59 3.73 2.25
C SER A 97 -15.18 3.63 1.67
N TRP A 98 -14.70 2.41 1.37
CA TRP A 98 -13.44 2.16 0.69
C TRP A 98 -13.45 2.75 -0.73
N TYR A 99 -14.47 2.44 -1.55
CA TYR A 99 -14.60 2.95 -2.91
C TYR A 99 -14.60 4.47 -2.93
N ASN A 100 -15.42 5.12 -2.09
CA ASN A 100 -15.48 6.58 -1.99
C ASN A 100 -14.12 7.19 -1.62
N SER A 101 -13.36 6.53 -0.72
CA SER A 101 -12.00 6.95 -0.39
C SER A 101 -11.05 6.80 -1.58
N CYS A 102 -11.15 5.72 -2.35
CA CYS A 102 -10.33 5.49 -3.55
C CYS A 102 -10.59 6.51 -4.65
N VAL A 103 -11.86 6.79 -4.96
CA VAL A 103 -12.26 7.80 -5.96
C VAL A 103 -11.68 9.17 -5.62
N ASN A 104 -11.70 9.53 -4.34
CA ASN A 104 -11.21 10.83 -3.88
C ASN A 104 -9.68 10.90 -3.73
N THR A 105 -8.96 9.79 -3.88
CA THR A 105 -7.51 9.71 -3.65
C THR A 105 -6.78 8.99 -4.77
N ILE A 106 -6.60 7.67 -4.65
CA ILE A 106 -5.74 6.88 -5.55
C ILE A 106 -6.26 6.81 -6.97
N PHE A 107 -7.58 6.70 -7.19
CA PHE A 107 -8.17 6.69 -8.54
C PHE A 107 -8.08 8.08 -9.18
N TRP A 108 -8.33 9.14 -8.41
CA TRP A 108 -8.10 10.50 -8.87
C TRP A 108 -6.63 10.75 -9.24
N ALA A 109 -5.68 10.19 -8.49
CA ALA A 109 -4.26 10.32 -8.78
C ALA A 109 -3.84 9.53 -10.03
N SER A 110 -4.38 8.32 -10.24
CA SER A 110 -4.05 7.42 -11.35
C SER A 110 -4.60 7.87 -12.70
N LYS A 111 -5.66 8.68 -12.72
CA LYS A 111 -6.30 9.20 -13.93
C LYS A 111 -6.18 10.74 -13.99
N PRO A 112 -4.97 11.28 -14.27
CA PRO A 112 -4.78 12.72 -14.32
C PRO A 112 -5.53 13.34 -15.50
N THR A 113 -6.10 14.52 -15.28
CA THR A 113 -6.71 15.32 -16.37
C THR A 113 -5.66 15.83 -17.35
N ALA A 114 -6.07 16.19 -18.58
CA ALA A 114 -5.17 16.77 -19.59
C ALA A 114 -4.39 17.98 -19.05
N GLY A 115 -5.04 18.85 -18.29
CA GLY A 115 -4.36 20.00 -17.65
C GLY A 115 -3.30 19.59 -16.62
N ARG A 116 -3.53 18.51 -15.86
CA ARG A 116 -2.51 17.97 -14.94
C ARG A 116 -1.34 17.34 -15.70
N ILE A 117 -1.62 16.63 -16.79
CA ILE A 117 -0.59 16.06 -17.67
C ILE A 117 0.27 17.18 -18.24
N LEU A 118 -0.34 18.22 -18.83
CA LEU A 118 0.36 19.35 -19.39
C LEU A 118 1.25 20.03 -18.34
N LYS A 119 0.72 20.27 -17.14
CA LYS A 119 1.49 20.85 -16.03
C LYS A 119 2.70 19.97 -15.67
N MET A 120 2.51 18.65 -15.58
CA MET A 120 3.62 17.72 -15.32
C MET A 120 4.66 17.74 -16.43
N MET A 121 4.26 17.81 -17.69
CA MET A 121 5.18 17.90 -18.84
C MET A 121 6.02 19.17 -18.79
N VAL A 122 5.42 20.32 -18.47
CA VAL A 122 6.14 21.60 -18.31
C VAL A 122 7.14 21.55 -17.15
N GLN A 123 6.79 20.88 -16.05
CA GLN A 123 7.65 20.79 -14.86
C GLN A 123 8.75 19.73 -14.98
N LEU A 124 8.56 18.71 -15.82
CA LEU A 124 9.44 17.55 -15.92
C LEU A 124 10.93 17.91 -16.18
N PRO A 125 11.27 18.87 -17.08
CA PRO A 125 12.66 19.26 -17.30
C PRO A 125 13.32 19.89 -16.07
N PHE A 126 12.54 20.57 -15.23
CA PHE A 126 13.01 21.36 -14.10
C PHE A 126 12.96 20.65 -12.74
N SER A 127 12.30 19.46 -12.66
CA SER A 127 12.14 18.73 -11.42
C SER A 127 12.80 17.35 -11.48
N SER A 128 13.93 17.19 -10.79
CA SER A 128 14.60 15.90 -10.64
C SER A 128 13.74 14.89 -9.88
N THR A 129 13.01 15.35 -8.86
CA THR A 129 12.09 14.54 -8.06
C THR A 129 10.95 14.01 -8.92
N LEU A 130 10.35 14.84 -9.76
CA LEU A 130 9.28 14.41 -10.66
C LEU A 130 9.79 13.37 -11.66
N ARG A 131 11.00 13.56 -12.23
CA ARG A 131 11.61 12.56 -13.12
C ARG A 131 11.81 11.21 -12.45
N LYS A 132 12.28 11.19 -11.20
CA LYS A 132 12.48 9.95 -10.43
C LYS A 132 11.16 9.25 -10.06
N ARG A 133 10.09 10.02 -9.80
CA ARG A 133 8.80 9.50 -9.36
C ARG A 133 7.82 9.16 -10.49
N LEU A 134 8.01 9.71 -11.68
CA LEU A 134 7.14 9.45 -12.83
C LEU A 134 7.02 7.97 -13.20
N PRO A 135 8.10 7.16 -13.20
CA PRO A 135 7.99 5.71 -13.41
C PRO A 135 7.10 5.01 -12.38
N ILE A 136 7.15 5.43 -11.09
CA ILE A 136 6.31 4.88 -10.03
C ILE A 136 4.84 5.25 -10.26
N LEU A 137 4.55 6.48 -10.65
CA LEU A 137 3.18 6.92 -10.97
C LEU A 137 2.60 6.12 -12.14
N LYS A 138 3.38 5.89 -13.20
CA LYS A 138 2.99 5.06 -14.34
C LYS A 138 2.76 3.60 -13.93
N PHE A 139 3.67 3.05 -13.16
CA PHE A 139 3.55 1.70 -12.62
C PHE A 139 2.28 1.54 -11.79
N ASN A 140 2.04 2.42 -10.84
CA ASN A 140 0.81 2.42 -10.03
C ASN A 140 -0.46 2.52 -10.86
N GLY A 141 -0.49 3.42 -11.84
CA GLY A 141 -1.63 3.54 -12.76
C GLY A 141 -1.89 2.23 -13.50
N SER A 142 -0.84 1.60 -14.03
CA SER A 142 -0.92 0.29 -14.71
C SER A 142 -1.44 -0.81 -13.78
N LEU A 143 -0.98 -0.86 -12.53
CA LEU A 143 -1.45 -1.85 -11.57
C LEU A 143 -2.93 -1.66 -11.22
N ILE A 144 -3.36 -0.40 -11.03
CA ILE A 144 -4.77 -0.08 -10.76
C ILE A 144 -5.66 -0.51 -11.93
N ASP A 145 -5.22 -0.27 -13.17
CA ASP A 145 -5.96 -0.68 -14.37
C ASP A 145 -6.04 -2.21 -14.51
N LYS A 146 -4.99 -2.93 -14.14
CA LYS A 146 -4.98 -4.41 -14.14
C LYS A 146 -5.88 -4.98 -13.05
N GLU A 147 -5.90 -4.37 -11.86
CA GLU A 147 -6.65 -4.86 -10.71
C GLU A 147 -8.14 -4.56 -10.82
N PHE A 148 -8.48 -3.32 -11.14
CA PHE A 148 -9.85 -2.81 -11.07
C PHE A 148 -10.48 -2.55 -12.44
N GLY A 149 -9.71 -2.66 -13.54
CA GLY A 149 -10.13 -2.28 -14.88
C GLY A 149 -9.94 -0.79 -15.15
N THR A 150 -10.13 -0.41 -16.42
CA THR A 150 -9.92 0.97 -16.87
C THR A 150 -11.08 1.92 -16.53
N ASN A 151 -12.28 1.36 -16.32
CA ASN A 151 -13.49 2.11 -15.93
C ASN A 151 -13.65 2.14 -14.39
N LEU A 152 -12.88 2.97 -13.72
CA LEU A 152 -12.94 3.13 -12.26
C LEU A 152 -14.22 3.81 -11.74
N ARG A 153 -15.13 4.23 -12.64
CA ARG A 153 -16.45 4.79 -12.30
C ARG A 153 -17.52 3.72 -12.15
N ASP A 154 -17.28 2.53 -12.67
CA ASP A 154 -18.13 1.36 -12.45
C ASP A 154 -17.94 0.87 -10.99
N LYS A 155 -18.73 1.47 -10.10
CA LYS A 155 -18.66 1.25 -8.66
C LYS A 155 -18.85 -0.22 -8.30
N GLU A 156 -19.83 -0.88 -8.93
CA GLU A 156 -20.18 -2.27 -8.61
C GLU A 156 -19.04 -3.21 -9.01
N ALA A 157 -18.49 -3.06 -10.21
CA ALA A 157 -17.37 -3.85 -10.67
C ALA A 157 -16.13 -3.65 -9.80
N VAL A 158 -15.82 -2.40 -9.42
CA VAL A 158 -14.67 -2.08 -8.57
C VAL A 158 -14.84 -2.63 -7.16
N ILE A 159 -16.03 -2.49 -6.56
CA ILE A 159 -16.33 -3.06 -5.23
C ILE A 159 -16.26 -4.59 -5.29
N LYS A 160 -16.75 -5.20 -6.37
CA LYS A 160 -16.64 -6.66 -6.54
C LYS A 160 -15.17 -7.10 -6.51
N LYS A 161 -14.29 -6.43 -7.25
CA LYS A 161 -12.84 -6.74 -7.23
C LYS A 161 -12.22 -6.59 -5.84
N PHE A 162 -12.62 -5.57 -5.10
CA PHE A 162 -12.18 -5.40 -3.71
C PHE A 162 -12.62 -6.57 -2.82
N LYS A 163 -13.87 -7.01 -2.94
CA LYS A 163 -14.40 -8.18 -2.20
C LYS A 163 -13.71 -9.46 -2.62
N ASP A 164 -13.55 -9.69 -3.93
CA ASP A 164 -12.86 -10.86 -4.49
C ASP A 164 -11.43 -10.97 -3.91
N HIS A 165 -10.69 -9.85 -3.82
CA HIS A 165 -9.36 -9.84 -3.18
C HIS A 165 -9.42 -10.21 -1.69
N ASN A 166 -10.35 -9.64 -0.94
CA ASN A 166 -10.50 -9.95 0.48
C ASN A 166 -10.82 -11.44 0.69
N GLU A 167 -11.75 -12.00 -0.09
CA GLU A 167 -12.10 -13.42 -0.05
C GLU A 167 -10.93 -14.33 -0.44
N GLU A 168 -10.17 -13.95 -1.46
CA GLU A 168 -8.99 -14.70 -1.89
C GLU A 168 -7.94 -14.76 -0.79
N VAL A 169 -7.65 -13.64 -0.13
CA VAL A 169 -6.70 -13.59 1.00
C VAL A 169 -7.15 -14.52 2.12
N LEU A 170 -8.42 -14.47 2.50
CA LEU A 170 -8.98 -15.31 3.56
C LEU A 170 -9.01 -16.80 3.21
N LYS A 171 -9.09 -17.13 1.93
CA LYS A 171 -9.04 -18.51 1.44
C LYS A 171 -7.63 -19.09 1.43
N ILE A 172 -6.64 -18.25 1.12
CA ILE A 172 -5.24 -18.69 0.91
C ILE A 172 -4.45 -18.70 2.22
N VAL A 173 -4.64 -17.68 3.07
CA VAL A 173 -3.86 -17.55 4.30
C VAL A 173 -4.48 -18.37 5.42
N PRO A 174 -3.73 -19.26 6.10
CA PRO A 174 -4.24 -20.03 7.23
C PRO A 174 -4.79 -19.12 8.34
N LYS A 175 -5.90 -19.53 8.94
CA LYS A 175 -6.63 -18.73 9.95
C LYS A 175 -5.79 -18.36 11.16
N GLU A 176 -4.87 -19.22 11.55
CA GLU A 176 -3.94 -19.00 12.68
C GLU A 176 -2.83 -17.99 12.36
N LYS A 177 -2.58 -17.71 11.07
CA LYS A 177 -1.56 -16.76 10.59
C LYS A 177 -2.09 -15.40 10.20
N ILE A 178 -3.42 -15.19 10.19
CA ILE A 178 -4.04 -13.96 9.71
C ILE A 178 -4.88 -13.26 10.78
N LEU A 179 -4.72 -11.95 10.86
CA LEU A 179 -5.65 -11.05 11.55
C LEU A 179 -6.41 -10.22 10.51
N VAL A 180 -7.74 -10.36 10.48
CA VAL A 180 -8.61 -9.42 9.76
C VAL A 180 -8.83 -8.22 10.66
N TYR A 181 -8.47 -7.03 10.18
CA TYR A 181 -8.30 -5.88 11.04
C TYR A 181 -8.90 -4.61 10.45
N ASP A 182 -9.85 -4.01 11.18
CA ASP A 182 -10.22 -2.61 10.98
C ASP A 182 -9.36 -1.77 11.95
N VAL A 183 -8.61 -0.82 11.43
CA VAL A 183 -7.74 0.06 12.25
C VAL A 183 -8.50 0.83 13.32
N LYS A 184 -9.82 0.99 13.20
CA LYS A 184 -10.70 1.57 14.22
C LYS A 184 -10.76 0.75 15.51
N GLN A 185 -10.38 -0.53 15.46
CA GLN A 185 -10.33 -1.39 16.64
C GLN A 185 -9.16 -1.06 17.58
N GLY A 186 -8.21 -0.23 17.13
CA GLY A 186 -7.09 0.23 17.96
C GLY A 186 -6.10 -0.88 18.29
N TRP A 187 -5.42 -0.72 19.42
CA TRP A 187 -4.28 -1.55 19.79
C TRP A 187 -4.61 -3.01 20.15
N GLU A 188 -5.71 -3.25 20.85
CA GLU A 188 -5.96 -4.54 21.51
C GLU A 188 -5.89 -5.76 20.56
N PRO A 189 -6.68 -5.84 19.47
CA PRO A 189 -6.64 -7.00 18.59
C PRO A 189 -5.29 -7.16 17.89
N LEU A 190 -4.65 -6.03 17.55
CA LEU A 190 -3.35 -6.01 16.90
C LEU A 190 -2.26 -6.57 17.84
N CYS A 191 -2.18 -6.05 19.06
CA CYS A 191 -1.20 -6.48 20.05
C CYS A 191 -1.40 -7.93 20.47
N LYS A 192 -2.66 -8.35 20.70
CA LYS A 192 -3.01 -9.74 21.01
C LYS A 192 -2.51 -10.69 19.91
N PHE A 193 -2.78 -10.37 18.65
CA PHE A 193 -2.35 -11.18 17.51
C PHE A 193 -0.83 -11.23 17.37
N LEU A 194 -0.16 -10.11 17.56
CA LEU A 194 1.29 -10.02 17.44
C LEU A 194 2.03 -10.61 18.65
N GLY A 195 1.36 -10.76 19.80
CA GLY A 195 1.93 -11.29 21.03
C GLY A 195 2.80 -10.25 21.77
N VAL A 196 2.38 -8.97 21.72
CA VAL A 196 3.10 -7.85 22.38
C VAL A 196 2.17 -7.09 23.33
N ALA A 197 2.76 -6.35 24.28
CA ALA A 197 1.99 -5.52 25.20
C ALA A 197 1.30 -4.35 24.47
N VAL A 198 0.13 -3.96 24.97
CA VAL A 198 -0.59 -2.77 24.48
C VAL A 198 0.15 -1.51 24.95
N PRO A 199 0.53 -0.59 24.04
CA PRO A 199 1.18 0.65 24.42
C PRO A 199 0.25 1.58 25.21
N SER A 200 0.82 2.43 26.06
CA SER A 200 0.06 3.47 26.78
C SER A 200 -0.24 4.73 25.96
N ILE A 201 0.21 4.77 24.71
CA ILE A 201 -0.02 5.88 23.78
C ILE A 201 -1.26 5.65 22.92
N PRO A 202 -1.94 6.71 22.42
CA PRO A 202 -3.04 6.57 21.49
C PRO A 202 -2.65 5.82 20.21
N PHE A 203 -3.58 5.05 19.65
CA PHE A 203 -3.36 4.40 18.36
C PHE A 203 -3.12 5.46 17.26
N PRO A 204 -2.12 5.26 16.37
CA PRO A 204 -1.75 6.24 15.34
C PRO A 204 -2.79 6.25 14.20
N TYR A 205 -3.93 6.86 14.45
CA TYR A 205 -5.02 6.93 13.47
C TYR A 205 -4.79 8.06 12.46
N VAL A 206 -4.33 7.69 11.25
CA VAL A 206 -4.09 8.62 10.14
C VAL A 206 -5.13 8.37 9.04
N ASN A 207 -6.05 9.28 8.85
CA ASN A 207 -7.19 9.04 7.95
C ASN A 207 -7.59 10.25 7.09
N LYS A 208 -6.64 11.06 6.61
CA LYS A 208 -6.99 12.28 5.91
C LYS A 208 -6.81 12.15 4.39
N GLY A 209 -7.93 12.03 3.66
CA GLY A 209 -7.96 12.11 2.19
C GLY A 209 -7.39 13.45 1.66
N GLU A 210 -7.52 14.53 2.44
CA GLU A 210 -6.90 15.83 2.14
C GLU A 210 -5.38 15.78 2.18
N GLU A 211 -4.79 15.14 3.20
CA GLU A 211 -3.33 14.96 3.28
C GLU A 211 -2.80 14.17 2.08
N PHE A 212 -3.55 13.15 1.60
CA PHE A 212 -3.17 12.41 0.40
C PHE A 212 -3.14 13.32 -0.84
N ARG A 213 -4.14 14.17 -1.04
CA ARG A 213 -4.19 15.10 -2.18
C ARG A 213 -3.07 16.15 -2.10
N GLN A 214 -2.79 16.65 -0.89
CA GLN A 214 -1.67 17.57 -0.64
C GLN A 214 -0.34 16.88 -0.95
N MET A 215 -0.13 15.65 -0.48
CA MET A 215 1.05 14.85 -0.77
C MET A 215 1.23 14.62 -2.28
N VAL A 216 0.19 14.21 -3.00
CA VAL A 216 0.25 14.06 -4.47
C VAL A 216 0.53 15.40 -5.15
N GLY A 217 -0.03 16.50 -4.64
CA GLY A 217 0.25 17.86 -5.11
C GLY A 217 1.69 18.29 -4.85
N GLN A 218 2.27 17.92 -3.73
CA GLN A 218 3.68 18.18 -3.37
C GLN A 218 4.62 17.31 -4.20
N ILE A 219 4.29 16.03 -4.41
CA ILE A 219 5.02 15.15 -5.33
C ILE A 219 5.10 15.77 -6.73
N ALA A 220 3.99 16.32 -7.21
CA ALA A 220 3.93 17.01 -8.49
C ALA A 220 4.73 18.34 -8.51
N LYS A 221 5.00 18.94 -7.34
CA LYS A 221 5.82 20.16 -7.20
C LYS A 221 7.30 19.87 -6.89
N GLY A 222 7.68 18.60 -6.76
CA GLY A 222 9.06 18.20 -6.46
C GLY A 222 9.46 18.26 -4.98
N ALA A 223 8.50 18.43 -4.07
CA ALA A 223 8.74 18.36 -2.62
C ALA A 223 8.85 16.90 -2.14
N GLU A 224 9.49 16.69 -0.98
CA GLU A 224 9.52 15.37 -0.32
C GLU A 224 8.10 14.92 0.07
N ALA A 225 7.87 13.60 0.01
CA ALA A 225 6.56 12.98 0.29
C ALA A 225 6.36 12.64 1.78
#